data_58c9d5770c785c9ca11214ab83c84e88
#
_entry.id   58c9d5770c785c9ca11214ab83c84e88
#
_cell.length_a   1.000
_cell.length_b   1.000
_cell.length_c   1.000
_cell.angle_alpha   90.00
_cell.angle_beta   90.00
_cell.angle_gamma   90.00
#
_symmetry.space_group_name_H-M   'P 1'
#
loop_
_entity.id
_entity.type
_entity.pdbx_description
1 polymer ?
#
loop_
_entity_poly.entity_id
_entity_poly.type
_entity_poly.pdbx_seq_one_letter_code
_entity_poly.pdbx_strand_id
1 'polypeptide(L)'
;MLKTECPRCKGWVTLPFQTGAVEVVCKACSESIPIKDVHVSAGPFMIYRDVLTSSLIKYKRLLAEAELEIDELRKKDALNGSYGVSIKSLSMFINNLKELLDGCRFDPRHPLSDAAEIEYLLDGRAYKGALVNISVTGICLDTRKNAERTRLWSEISVKLADKGTEVLIPGKIMWIGKTNLIGVKFTSVDDETREFLKAFIIEKSLLLGK
;
A
#
# COMPACT_ATOMS: atom_id res chain seq x y z
N MET A 1 -7.98 4.42 -5.93
CA MET A 1 -7.47 5.69 -6.52
C MET A 1 -7.96 6.88 -5.70
N LEU A 2 -7.15 7.95 -5.57
CA LEU A 2 -7.57 9.19 -4.93
C LEU A 2 -8.16 10.15 -5.98
N LYS A 3 -9.27 10.81 -5.62
CA LYS A 3 -9.97 11.76 -6.50
C LYS A 3 -10.42 12.99 -5.71
N THR A 4 -10.52 14.12 -6.39
CA THR A 4 -11.19 15.35 -5.89
C THR A 4 -12.14 15.87 -6.95
N GLU A 5 -13.19 16.56 -6.53
CA GLU A 5 -14.15 17.17 -7.46
C GLU A 5 -13.66 18.56 -7.88
N CYS A 6 -13.73 18.85 -9.18
CA CYS A 6 -13.43 20.19 -9.67
C CYS A 6 -14.58 21.15 -9.30
N PRO A 7 -14.33 22.25 -8.58
CA PRO A 7 -15.39 23.18 -8.17
C PRO A 7 -16.05 23.88 -9.36
N ARG A 8 -15.32 24.02 -10.48
CA ARG A 8 -15.78 24.72 -11.68
C ARG A 8 -16.64 23.85 -12.59
N CYS A 9 -16.12 22.68 -13.02
CA CYS A 9 -16.82 21.82 -13.99
C CYS A 9 -17.48 20.59 -13.38
N LYS A 10 -17.37 20.41 -12.05
CA LYS A 10 -17.91 19.27 -11.30
C LYS A 10 -17.38 17.90 -11.75
N GLY A 11 -16.36 17.89 -12.61
CA GLY A 11 -15.71 16.66 -13.04
C GLY A 11 -14.76 16.11 -11.97
N TRP A 12 -14.64 14.78 -11.92
CA TRP A 12 -13.70 14.10 -11.01
C TRP A 12 -12.26 14.14 -11.57
N VAL A 13 -11.35 14.64 -10.76
CA VAL A 13 -9.92 14.70 -11.08
C VAL A 13 -9.18 13.67 -10.24
N THR A 14 -8.46 12.78 -10.91
CA THR A 14 -7.58 11.82 -10.23
C THR A 14 -6.35 12.54 -9.70
N LEU A 15 -6.07 12.35 -8.43
CA LEU A 15 -4.92 12.95 -7.79
C LEU A 15 -3.66 12.14 -8.12
N PRO A 16 -2.54 12.80 -8.45
CA PRO A 16 -1.26 12.13 -8.54
C PRO A 16 -0.84 11.62 -7.16
N PHE A 17 -0.16 10.49 -7.13
CA PHE A 17 0.41 9.93 -5.89
C PHE A 17 1.62 10.72 -5.35
N GLN A 18 1.71 12.00 -5.64
CA GLN A 18 2.78 12.84 -5.12
C GLN A 18 2.45 13.30 -3.70
N THR A 19 3.22 12.83 -2.75
CA THR A 19 3.22 13.35 -1.38
C THR A 19 3.66 14.82 -1.41
N GLY A 20 2.75 15.71 -0.96
CA GLY A 20 3.03 17.15 -0.85
C GLY A 20 2.48 18.02 -1.97
N ALA A 21 1.77 17.49 -2.97
CA ALA A 21 1.02 18.33 -3.91
C ALA A 21 -0.12 19.05 -3.17
N VAL A 22 -0.13 20.37 -3.24
CA VAL A 22 -1.16 21.22 -2.62
C VAL A 22 -2.30 21.50 -3.61
N GLU A 23 -2.01 21.43 -4.91
CA GLU A 23 -2.93 21.72 -6.00
C GLU A 23 -2.81 20.71 -7.13
N VAL A 24 -3.89 20.56 -7.92
CA VAL A 24 -3.94 19.75 -9.12
C VAL A 24 -4.69 20.51 -10.22
N VAL A 25 -4.26 20.38 -11.47
CA VAL A 25 -4.95 21.02 -12.62
C VAL A 25 -6.02 20.09 -13.17
N CYS A 26 -7.23 20.60 -13.31
CA CYS A 26 -8.33 19.90 -13.97
C CYS A 26 -8.08 19.78 -15.47
N LYS A 27 -8.00 18.57 -15.99
CA LYS A 27 -7.78 18.33 -17.44
C LYS A 27 -8.94 18.77 -18.31
N ALA A 28 -10.16 18.91 -17.75
CA ALA A 28 -11.35 19.28 -18.52
C ALA A 28 -11.54 20.78 -18.68
N CYS A 29 -11.15 21.59 -17.70
CA CYS A 29 -11.38 23.04 -17.72
C CYS A 29 -10.14 23.88 -17.36
N SER A 30 -8.98 23.22 -17.18
CA SER A 30 -7.68 23.83 -16.85
C SER A 30 -7.66 24.64 -15.53
N GLU A 31 -8.66 24.45 -14.66
CA GLU A 31 -8.72 25.09 -13.35
C GLU A 31 -7.68 24.48 -12.42
N SER A 32 -6.96 25.31 -11.65
CA SER A 32 -6.13 24.86 -10.54
C SER A 32 -7.00 24.60 -9.33
N ILE A 33 -6.98 23.37 -8.82
CA ILE A 33 -7.84 22.90 -7.75
C ILE A 33 -6.99 22.66 -6.51
N PRO A 34 -7.25 23.34 -5.39
CA PRO A 34 -6.62 22.99 -4.13
C PRO A 34 -7.05 21.57 -3.70
N ILE A 35 -6.08 20.73 -3.30
CA ILE A 35 -6.36 19.36 -2.85
C ILE A 35 -7.02 19.42 -1.48
N LYS A 36 -8.34 19.48 -1.51
CA LYS A 36 -9.25 19.37 -0.36
C LYS A 36 -10.28 18.29 -0.70
N ASP A 37 -11.08 17.88 0.26
CA ASP A 37 -12.22 16.95 0.05
C ASP A 37 -11.83 15.72 -0.80
N VAL A 38 -10.79 15.03 -0.35
CA VAL A 38 -10.25 13.87 -1.06
C VAL A 38 -11.16 12.67 -0.89
N HIS A 39 -11.52 12.05 -2.01
CA HIS A 39 -12.29 10.80 -2.05
C HIS A 39 -11.39 9.63 -2.44
N VAL A 40 -11.64 8.49 -1.84
CA VAL A 40 -11.05 7.19 -2.23
C VAL A 40 -12.04 6.47 -3.11
N SER A 41 -11.59 6.06 -4.30
CA SER A 41 -12.39 5.29 -5.26
C SER A 41 -11.81 3.89 -5.43
N ALA A 42 -12.68 2.85 -5.25
CA ALA A 42 -12.35 1.45 -5.49
C ALA A 42 -13.55 0.77 -6.17
N GLY A 43 -13.39 0.30 -7.40
CA GLY A 43 -14.47 -0.22 -8.21
C GLY A 43 -15.64 0.78 -8.31
N PRO A 44 -16.87 0.38 -7.99
CA PRO A 44 -18.05 1.26 -8.02
C PRO A 44 -18.15 2.17 -6.78
N PHE A 45 -17.30 2.00 -5.78
CA PHE A 45 -17.37 2.73 -4.52
C PHE A 45 -16.52 4.00 -4.57
N MET A 46 -17.06 5.06 -4.01
CA MET A 46 -16.39 6.32 -3.79
C MET A 46 -16.76 6.87 -2.42
N ILE A 47 -15.79 7.03 -1.54
CA ILE A 47 -15.99 7.41 -0.15
C ILE A 47 -15.04 8.55 0.22
N TYR A 48 -15.54 9.52 0.96
CA TYR A 48 -14.73 10.61 1.49
C TYR A 48 -13.64 10.06 2.42
N ARG A 49 -12.40 10.47 2.19
CA ARG A 49 -11.21 9.90 2.86
C ARG A 49 -11.26 10.02 4.38
N ASP A 50 -11.75 11.16 4.89
CA ASP A 50 -11.80 11.39 6.33
C ASP A 50 -12.81 10.48 7.03
N VAL A 51 -13.93 10.15 6.35
CA VAL A 51 -14.90 9.18 6.86
C VAL A 51 -14.29 7.78 6.93
N LEU A 52 -13.53 7.37 5.91
CA LEU A 52 -12.79 6.11 5.95
C LEU A 52 -11.75 6.10 7.06
N THR A 53 -11.00 7.18 7.20
CA THR A 53 -9.93 7.31 8.21
C THR A 53 -10.51 7.26 9.64
N SER A 54 -11.62 7.95 9.90
CA SER A 54 -12.28 7.93 11.21
C SER A 54 -12.88 6.56 11.57
N SER A 55 -13.24 5.77 10.58
CA SER A 55 -13.81 4.42 10.74
C SER A 55 -12.83 3.30 10.42
N LEU A 56 -11.54 3.58 10.34
CA LEU A 56 -10.51 2.64 9.88
C LEU A 56 -10.49 1.31 10.67
N ILE A 57 -10.64 1.38 11.99
CA ILE A 57 -10.65 0.19 12.85
C ILE A 57 -11.85 -0.70 12.53
N LYS A 58 -13.03 -0.08 12.34
CA LYS A 58 -14.27 -0.79 11.97
C LYS A 58 -14.11 -1.52 10.64
N TYR A 59 -13.59 -0.83 9.62
CA TYR A 59 -13.42 -1.43 8.29
C TYR A 59 -12.34 -2.52 8.26
N LYS A 60 -11.26 -2.38 9.04
CA LYS A 60 -10.27 -3.45 9.19
C LYS A 60 -10.85 -4.70 9.84
N ARG A 61 -11.74 -4.54 10.82
CA ARG A 61 -12.44 -5.65 11.44
C ARG A 61 -13.38 -6.34 10.46
N LEU A 62 -14.18 -5.58 9.71
CA LEU A 62 -15.04 -6.13 8.66
C LEU A 62 -14.26 -6.88 7.58
N LEU A 63 -13.09 -6.37 7.20
CA LEU A 63 -12.20 -7.07 6.27
C LEU A 63 -11.73 -8.41 6.81
N ALA A 64 -11.29 -8.46 8.07
CA ALA A 64 -10.86 -9.70 8.71
C ALA A 64 -12.00 -10.73 8.84
N GLU A 65 -13.21 -10.28 9.19
CA GLU A 65 -14.41 -11.11 9.24
C GLU A 65 -14.75 -11.69 7.85
N ALA A 66 -14.72 -10.87 6.81
CA ALA A 66 -14.96 -11.31 5.44
C ALA A 66 -13.89 -12.28 4.90
N GLU A 67 -12.62 -12.11 5.28
CA GLU A 67 -11.54 -13.04 4.94
C GLU A 67 -11.72 -14.41 5.59
N LEU A 68 -12.19 -14.46 6.83
CA LEU A 68 -12.53 -15.72 7.50
C LEU A 68 -13.72 -16.41 6.83
N GLU A 69 -14.77 -15.66 6.50
CA GLU A 69 -15.96 -16.20 5.85
C GLU A 69 -15.66 -16.79 4.47
N ILE A 70 -14.84 -16.11 3.66
CA ILE A 70 -14.48 -16.64 2.33
C ILE A 70 -13.67 -17.92 2.43
N ASP A 71 -12.80 -18.07 3.43
CA ASP A 71 -12.03 -19.28 3.64
C ASP A 71 -12.93 -20.46 4.07
N GLU A 72 -13.97 -20.19 4.85
CA GLU A 72 -14.98 -21.20 5.20
C GLU A 72 -15.83 -21.60 3.99
N LEU A 73 -16.27 -20.62 3.18
CA LEU A 73 -17.03 -20.87 1.96
C LEU A 73 -16.23 -21.70 0.97
N ARG A 74 -14.94 -21.42 0.80
CA ARG A 74 -14.05 -22.22 -0.08
C ARG A 74 -13.93 -23.67 0.37
N LYS A 75 -13.83 -23.92 1.69
CA LYS A 75 -13.81 -25.27 2.24
C LYS A 75 -15.12 -26.01 1.97
N LYS A 76 -16.27 -25.34 2.12
CA LYS A 76 -17.59 -25.90 1.83
C LYS A 76 -17.82 -26.14 0.33
N ASP A 77 -17.36 -25.23 -0.51
CA ASP A 77 -17.47 -25.34 -1.97
C ASP A 77 -16.65 -26.50 -2.52
N ALA A 78 -15.48 -26.76 -1.95
CA ALA A 78 -14.66 -27.93 -2.30
C ALA A 78 -15.36 -29.28 -2.02
N LEU A 79 -16.33 -29.30 -1.09
CA LEU A 79 -17.11 -30.49 -0.76
C LEU A 79 -18.41 -30.60 -1.59
N ASN A 80 -19.10 -29.48 -1.85
CA ASN A 80 -20.47 -29.50 -2.38
C ASN A 80 -20.65 -28.73 -3.70
N GLY A 81 -19.69 -27.95 -4.16
CA GLY A 81 -19.73 -27.22 -5.45
C GLY A 81 -20.81 -26.14 -5.60
N SER A 82 -21.39 -25.64 -4.48
CA SER A 82 -22.59 -24.79 -4.53
C SER A 82 -22.35 -23.31 -4.22
N TYR A 83 -21.16 -22.92 -3.81
CA TYR A 83 -20.88 -21.59 -3.24
C TYR A 83 -20.11 -20.62 -4.17
N GLY A 84 -19.88 -21.01 -5.42
CA GLY A 84 -19.05 -20.23 -6.36
C GLY A 84 -19.49 -18.78 -6.55
N VAL A 85 -20.79 -18.49 -6.61
CA VAL A 85 -21.31 -17.12 -6.74
C VAL A 85 -21.06 -16.30 -5.48
N SER A 86 -21.29 -16.89 -4.30
CA SER A 86 -21.03 -16.22 -3.00
C SER A 86 -19.54 -15.93 -2.82
N ILE A 87 -18.67 -16.87 -3.16
CA ILE A 87 -17.21 -16.68 -3.13
C ILE A 87 -16.79 -15.54 -4.05
N LYS A 88 -17.32 -15.47 -5.27
CA LYS A 88 -17.00 -14.39 -6.22
C LYS A 88 -17.45 -13.03 -5.68
N SER A 89 -18.65 -12.92 -5.17
CA SER A 89 -19.18 -11.66 -4.62
C SER A 89 -18.38 -11.19 -3.40
N LEU A 90 -18.08 -12.11 -2.48
CA LEU A 90 -17.29 -11.81 -1.29
C LEU A 90 -15.85 -11.46 -1.63
N SER A 91 -15.26 -12.12 -2.64
CA SER A 91 -13.92 -11.77 -3.15
C SER A 91 -13.88 -10.35 -3.72
N MET A 92 -14.90 -9.95 -4.48
CA MET A 92 -15.02 -8.57 -4.99
C MET A 92 -15.13 -7.55 -3.85
N PHE A 93 -15.95 -7.85 -2.84
CA PHE A 93 -16.08 -6.98 -1.66
C PHE A 93 -14.77 -6.83 -0.93
N ILE A 94 -14.05 -7.93 -0.64
CA ILE A 94 -12.74 -7.93 0.01
C ILE A 94 -11.74 -7.09 -0.77
N ASN A 95 -11.66 -7.25 -2.09
CA ASN A 95 -10.73 -6.51 -2.92
C ASN A 95 -11.05 -5.00 -2.93
N ASN A 96 -12.32 -4.63 -3.11
CA ASN A 96 -12.73 -3.23 -3.07
C ASN A 96 -12.46 -2.59 -1.70
N LEU A 97 -12.73 -3.32 -0.61
CA LEU A 97 -12.46 -2.83 0.75
C LEU A 97 -10.95 -2.67 1.00
N LYS A 98 -10.11 -3.58 0.52
CA LYS A 98 -8.64 -3.43 0.56
C LYS A 98 -8.17 -2.18 -0.17
N GLU A 99 -8.67 -1.94 -1.39
CA GLU A 99 -8.34 -0.74 -2.17
C GLU A 99 -8.76 0.54 -1.45
N LEU A 100 -9.98 0.56 -0.85
CA LEU A 100 -10.45 1.70 -0.06
C LEU A 100 -9.54 1.97 1.14
N LEU A 101 -9.17 0.92 1.88
CA LEU A 101 -8.31 1.04 3.06
C LEU A 101 -6.88 1.46 2.70
N ASP A 102 -6.36 1.02 1.56
CA ASP A 102 -5.06 1.48 1.06
C ASP A 102 -5.09 2.95 0.63
N GLY A 103 -6.19 3.41 0.03
CA GLY A 103 -6.42 4.82 -0.30
C GLY A 103 -6.56 5.74 0.92
N CYS A 104 -6.88 5.19 2.11
CA CYS A 104 -6.89 5.97 3.36
C CYS A 104 -5.49 6.31 3.89
N ARG A 105 -4.46 5.62 3.41
CA ARG A 105 -3.10 5.86 3.88
C ARG A 105 -2.64 7.26 3.48
N PHE A 106 -1.95 7.92 4.39
CA PHE A 106 -1.33 9.22 4.10
C PHE A 106 -0.27 9.06 3.01
N ASP A 107 0.51 7.98 3.10
CA ASP A 107 1.50 7.59 2.12
C ASP A 107 1.04 6.27 1.45
N PRO A 108 0.60 6.32 0.19
CA PRO A 108 0.16 5.13 -0.52
C PRO A 108 1.32 4.15 -0.70
N ARG A 109 0.99 2.87 -0.65
CA ARG A 109 1.94 1.81 -0.96
C ARG A 109 1.90 1.50 -2.44
N HIS A 110 3.08 1.45 -3.04
CA HIS A 110 3.24 1.12 -4.44
C HIS A 110 3.69 -0.35 -4.55
N PRO A 111 2.86 -1.23 -5.11
CA PRO A 111 3.31 -2.57 -5.43
C PRO A 111 4.42 -2.50 -6.47
N LEU A 112 5.34 -3.44 -6.42
CA LEU A 112 6.39 -3.57 -7.43
C LEU A 112 6.06 -4.76 -8.33
N SER A 113 6.19 -4.57 -9.65
CA SER A 113 5.91 -5.63 -10.65
C SER A 113 6.89 -6.78 -10.56
N ASP A 114 8.15 -6.46 -10.32
CA ASP A 114 9.21 -7.43 -10.10
C ASP A 114 9.68 -7.31 -8.66
N ALA A 115 9.69 -8.44 -7.96
CA ALA A 115 10.18 -8.52 -6.59
C ALA A 115 11.67 -8.12 -6.57
N ALA A 116 11.92 -6.80 -6.45
CA ALA A 116 13.26 -6.27 -6.38
C ALA A 116 13.99 -6.90 -5.19
N GLU A 117 15.10 -7.57 -5.48
CA GLU A 117 15.97 -8.09 -4.41
C GLU A 117 16.59 -6.92 -3.66
N ILE A 118 16.46 -6.93 -2.34
CA ILE A 118 17.06 -5.93 -1.47
C ILE A 118 17.85 -6.60 -0.35
N GLU A 119 18.78 -5.87 0.20
CA GLU A 119 19.53 -6.25 1.40
C GLU A 119 18.90 -5.56 2.63
N TYR A 120 18.83 -6.27 3.75
CA TYR A 120 18.42 -5.69 5.02
C TYR A 120 19.29 -6.21 6.16
N LEU A 121 19.49 -5.38 7.16
CA LEU A 121 20.26 -5.69 8.37
C LEU A 121 19.30 -5.96 9.52
N LEU A 122 19.42 -7.11 10.16
CA LEU A 122 18.68 -7.47 11.35
C LEU A 122 19.65 -8.04 12.38
N ASP A 123 19.63 -7.52 13.61
CA ASP A 123 20.56 -7.91 14.68
C ASP A 123 22.06 -7.86 14.23
N GLY A 124 22.42 -6.84 13.44
CA GLY A 124 23.79 -6.64 12.94
C GLY A 124 24.22 -7.60 11.83
N ARG A 125 23.31 -8.42 11.29
CA ARG A 125 23.59 -9.36 10.19
C ARG A 125 22.87 -8.94 8.93
N ALA A 126 23.52 -9.09 7.79
CA ALA A 126 22.96 -8.82 6.48
C ALA A 126 22.17 -10.04 5.95
N TYR A 127 20.98 -9.78 5.41
CA TYR A 127 20.10 -10.76 4.79
C TYR A 127 19.59 -10.23 3.46
N LYS A 128 19.22 -11.14 2.56
CA LYS A 128 18.54 -10.81 1.31
C LYS A 128 17.06 -11.11 1.42
N GLY A 129 16.24 -10.21 0.88
CA GLY A 129 14.81 -10.34 0.79
C GLY A 129 14.27 -9.77 -0.51
N ALA A 130 12.96 -9.85 -0.69
CA ALA A 130 12.29 -9.27 -1.86
C ALA A 130 11.33 -8.16 -1.43
N LEU A 131 11.44 -7.02 -2.07
CA LEU A 131 10.58 -5.88 -1.84
C LEU A 131 9.22 -6.11 -2.51
N VAL A 132 8.15 -6.17 -1.72
CA VAL A 132 6.78 -6.43 -2.20
C VAL A 132 6.05 -5.13 -2.51
N ASN A 133 6.14 -4.17 -1.62
CA ASN A 133 5.61 -2.82 -1.82
C ASN A 133 6.38 -1.80 -0.98
N ILE A 134 6.32 -0.56 -1.40
CA ILE A 134 7.05 0.55 -0.78
C ILE A 134 6.17 1.80 -0.68
N SER A 135 6.41 2.59 0.36
CA SER A 135 5.95 3.98 0.52
C SER A 135 7.07 4.83 1.10
N VAL A 136 6.91 6.13 1.20
CA VAL A 136 7.90 7.01 1.84
C VAL A 136 8.03 6.79 3.35
N THR A 137 7.11 6.07 3.97
CA THR A 137 7.11 5.79 5.43
C THR A 137 7.39 4.35 5.79
N GLY A 138 7.52 3.45 4.80
CA GLY A 138 7.80 2.04 5.09
C GLY A 138 7.65 1.12 3.90
N ILE A 139 7.96 -0.16 4.13
CA ILE A 139 7.94 -1.21 3.13
C ILE A 139 7.21 -2.45 3.61
N CYS A 140 6.80 -3.28 2.65
CA CYS A 140 6.51 -4.70 2.84
C CYS A 140 7.64 -5.50 2.20
N LEU A 141 8.24 -6.37 3.00
CA LEU A 141 9.39 -7.18 2.63
C LEU A 141 9.05 -8.66 2.76
N ASP A 142 9.35 -9.45 1.75
CA ASP A 142 9.42 -10.91 1.86
C ASP A 142 10.83 -11.30 2.32
N THR A 143 10.92 -11.80 3.55
CA THR A 143 12.18 -12.24 4.17
C THR A 143 12.64 -13.61 3.68
N ARG A 144 11.88 -14.25 2.78
CA ARG A 144 12.12 -15.60 2.27
C ARG A 144 12.24 -16.62 3.41
N LYS A 145 13.43 -17.22 3.61
CA LYS A 145 13.68 -18.25 4.64
C LYS A 145 14.05 -17.70 6.02
N ASN A 146 14.12 -16.36 6.17
CA ASN A 146 14.63 -15.75 7.41
C ASN A 146 13.53 -15.24 8.35
N ALA A 147 12.27 -15.59 8.09
CA ALA A 147 11.11 -15.16 8.89
C ALA A 147 11.22 -15.56 10.37
N GLU A 148 11.79 -16.72 10.67
CA GLU A 148 11.93 -17.24 12.04
C GLU A 148 12.78 -16.35 12.96
N ARG A 149 13.59 -15.47 12.36
CA ARG A 149 14.46 -14.53 13.10
C ARG A 149 13.81 -13.17 13.32
N THR A 150 12.69 -12.91 12.67
CA THR A 150 12.00 -11.63 12.78
C THR A 150 11.10 -11.61 14.01
N ARG A 151 11.17 -10.53 14.79
CA ARG A 151 10.30 -10.30 15.94
C ARG A 151 9.60 -8.95 15.79
N LEU A 152 8.39 -8.86 16.29
CA LEU A 152 7.67 -7.58 16.35
C LEU A 152 8.51 -6.55 17.12
N TRP A 153 8.54 -5.34 16.64
CA TRP A 153 9.24 -4.18 17.20
C TRP A 153 10.77 -4.24 17.13
N SER A 154 11.36 -5.31 16.54
CA SER A 154 12.79 -5.34 16.28
C SER A 154 13.22 -4.22 15.34
N GLU A 155 14.40 -3.69 15.60
CA GLU A 155 15.06 -2.74 14.71
C GLU A 155 15.58 -3.47 13.46
N ILE A 156 15.43 -2.84 12.33
CA ILE A 156 15.86 -3.34 11.03
C ILE A 156 16.36 -2.15 10.20
N SER A 157 17.40 -2.33 9.44
CA SER A 157 17.82 -1.33 8.46
C SER A 157 17.68 -1.90 7.06
N VAL A 158 17.05 -1.15 6.17
CA VAL A 158 16.77 -1.57 4.78
C VAL A 158 17.68 -0.82 3.85
N LYS A 159 18.43 -1.56 3.03
CA LYS A 159 19.30 -1.02 2.01
C LYS A 159 18.58 -0.98 0.67
N LEU A 160 18.34 0.21 0.14
CA LEU A 160 17.79 0.44 -1.19
C LEU A 160 18.88 0.99 -2.09
N ALA A 161 18.94 0.49 -3.31
CA ALA A 161 19.90 0.94 -4.31
C ALA A 161 19.20 1.31 -5.62
N ASP A 162 19.51 2.45 -6.18
CA ASP A 162 19.04 2.91 -7.48
C ASP A 162 20.08 3.78 -8.17
N LYS A 163 20.34 3.51 -9.46
CA LYS A 163 21.28 4.28 -10.32
C LYS A 163 22.63 4.62 -9.70
N GLY A 164 23.17 3.68 -8.91
CA GLY A 164 24.46 3.86 -8.24
C GLY A 164 24.39 4.61 -6.91
N THR A 165 23.21 5.07 -6.49
CA THR A 165 22.97 5.63 -5.16
C THR A 165 22.45 4.51 -4.24
N GLU A 166 23.06 4.37 -3.07
CA GLU A 166 22.61 3.44 -2.03
C GLU A 166 22.22 4.22 -0.79
N VAL A 167 21.05 3.87 -0.23
CA VAL A 167 20.53 4.47 1.01
C VAL A 167 20.22 3.37 2.00
N LEU A 168 20.69 3.52 3.24
CA LEU A 168 20.37 2.64 4.35
C LEU A 168 19.34 3.31 5.26
N ILE A 169 18.14 2.76 5.33
CA ILE A 169 17.01 3.37 6.01
C ILE A 169 16.66 2.57 7.27
N PRO A 170 16.78 3.17 8.46
CA PRO A 170 16.41 2.51 9.71
C PRO A 170 14.90 2.40 9.84
N GLY A 171 14.44 1.30 10.43
CA GLY A 171 13.03 1.03 10.63
C GLY A 171 12.75 0.06 11.77
N LYS A 172 11.47 -0.18 12.01
CA LYS A 172 10.97 -1.18 12.97
C LYS A 172 9.98 -2.12 12.30
N ILE A 173 10.04 -3.38 12.67
CA ILE A 173 9.08 -4.40 12.23
C ILE A 173 7.76 -4.17 12.94
N MET A 174 6.72 -3.79 12.19
CA MET A 174 5.41 -3.44 12.72
C MET A 174 4.41 -4.59 12.68
N TRP A 175 4.59 -5.54 11.77
CA TRP A 175 3.78 -6.74 11.67
C TRP A 175 4.56 -7.85 10.96
N ILE A 176 4.18 -9.09 11.26
CA ILE A 176 4.72 -10.31 10.64
C ILE A 176 3.54 -11.11 10.11
N GLY A 177 3.56 -11.41 8.81
CA GLY A 177 2.54 -12.19 8.12
C GLY A 177 2.82 -13.69 8.14
N LYS A 178 1.84 -14.48 7.68
CA LYS A 178 1.94 -15.96 7.64
C LYS A 178 2.95 -16.51 6.61
N THR A 179 3.31 -15.72 5.60
CA THR A 179 4.09 -16.13 4.42
C THR A 179 5.41 -15.38 4.32
N ASN A 180 6.21 -15.37 5.39
CA ASN A 180 7.52 -14.68 5.44
C ASN A 180 7.48 -13.17 5.16
N LEU A 181 6.28 -12.58 5.09
CA LEU A 181 6.11 -11.15 4.87
C LEU A 181 6.23 -10.40 6.18
N ILE A 182 6.98 -9.30 6.14
CA ILE A 182 7.04 -8.34 7.25
C ILE A 182 6.70 -6.94 6.75
N GLY A 183 6.04 -6.17 7.62
CA GLY A 183 5.85 -4.75 7.40
C GLY A 183 6.81 -3.95 8.25
N VAL A 184 7.61 -3.13 7.60
CA VAL A 184 8.58 -2.25 8.23
C VAL A 184 8.11 -0.82 8.14
N LYS A 185 8.11 -0.10 9.26
CA LYS A 185 7.94 1.35 9.32
C LYS A 185 9.31 1.99 9.48
N PHE A 186 9.64 2.93 8.61
CA PHE A 186 10.86 3.71 8.75
C PHE A 186 10.80 4.60 9.99
N THR A 187 11.88 4.64 10.76
CA THR A 187 11.96 5.39 12.03
C THR A 187 12.59 6.75 11.87
N SER A 188 13.47 6.90 10.88
CA SER A 188 14.10 8.17 10.54
C SER A 188 14.23 8.27 9.02
N VAL A 189 13.63 9.30 8.45
CA VAL A 189 13.69 9.62 7.02
C VAL A 189 13.96 11.11 6.94
N ASP A 190 15.20 11.47 6.65
CA ASP A 190 15.58 12.85 6.35
C ASP A 190 15.06 13.29 4.96
N ASP A 191 15.26 14.53 4.62
CA ASP A 191 14.73 15.08 3.38
C ASP A 191 15.42 14.46 2.15
N GLU A 192 16.71 14.14 2.21
CA GLU A 192 17.45 13.50 1.13
C GLU A 192 16.94 12.07 0.88
N THR A 193 16.81 11.28 1.93
CA THR A 193 16.21 9.94 1.89
C THR A 193 14.77 9.98 1.37
N ARG A 194 14.01 11.00 1.76
CA ARG A 194 12.62 11.19 1.31
C ARG A 194 12.55 11.43 -0.20
N GLU A 195 13.42 12.31 -0.73
CA GLU A 195 13.48 12.58 -2.16
C GLU A 195 13.97 11.34 -2.95
N PHE A 196 14.95 10.62 -2.42
CA PHE A 196 15.36 9.33 -2.99
C PHE A 196 14.19 8.34 -3.06
N LEU A 197 13.43 8.17 -1.96
CA LEU A 197 12.28 7.27 -1.91
C LEU A 197 11.20 7.67 -2.92
N LYS A 198 10.90 8.96 -3.07
CA LYS A 198 9.95 9.45 -4.07
C LYS A 198 10.40 9.11 -5.50
N ALA A 199 11.67 9.38 -5.82
CA ALA A 199 12.24 9.07 -7.13
C ALA A 199 12.21 7.57 -7.41
N PHE A 200 12.64 6.76 -6.45
CA PHE A 200 12.62 5.30 -6.51
C PHE A 200 11.21 4.75 -6.77
N ILE A 201 10.21 5.23 -6.03
CA ILE A 201 8.81 4.83 -6.18
C ILE A 201 8.29 5.19 -7.57
N ILE A 202 8.53 6.40 -8.05
CA ILE A 202 8.06 6.86 -9.37
C ILE A 202 8.66 5.98 -10.47
N GLU A 203 9.95 5.74 -10.43
CA GLU A 203 10.64 4.93 -11.44
C GLU A 203 10.11 3.49 -11.49
N LYS A 204 10.03 2.85 -10.32
CA LYS A 204 9.53 1.47 -10.24
C LYS A 204 8.04 1.35 -10.57
N SER A 205 7.25 2.40 -10.33
CA SER A 205 5.81 2.44 -10.66
C SER A 205 5.56 2.67 -12.16
N LEU A 206 6.42 3.43 -12.85
CA LEU A 206 6.30 3.67 -14.30
C LEU A 206 6.55 2.41 -15.14
N LEU A 207 7.27 1.43 -14.61
CA LEU A 207 7.47 0.12 -15.24
C LEU A 207 6.21 -0.75 -15.25
N LEU A 208 5.18 -0.39 -14.46
CA LEU A 208 3.88 -1.08 -14.40
C LEU A 208 2.89 -0.65 -15.50
N GLY A 209 3.18 0.38 -16.25
CA GLY A 209 2.28 0.99 -17.27
C GLY A 209 2.57 0.60 -18.71
N LYS A 210 3.39 -0.45 -18.95
CA LYS A 210 3.68 -0.96 -20.32
C LYS A 210 3.10 -2.33 -20.52
#